data_8120c98de6464d576aaf9d4cabc92401
#
_entry.id   8120c98de6464d576aaf9d4cabc92401
#
_cell.length_a   1.000
_cell.length_b   1.000
_cell.length_c   1.000
_cell.angle_alpha   90.00
_cell.angle_beta   90.00
_cell.angle_gamma   90.00
#
_symmetry.space_group_name_H-M   'P 1'
#
loop_
_entity.id
_entity.type
_entity.pdbx_description
1 polymer ?
#
loop_
_entity_poly.entity_id
_entity_poly.type
_entity_poly.pdbx_seq_one_letter_code
_entity_poly.pdbx_strand_id
1 'polypeptide(L)'
;PSAIYQIEKFAKDNNIDGIKVNSVVCLGDKVFDHYRKTIESVFNTTLYDTYGACEGTMIAAECDEHVNHIMSPHVIVEVLDDEGKEVKAGELGHFHITHLDNFLMPLIRYKIGDLGIISDDQSLCKCGRSLPIMKKLIGRDTDIVYTGSGKPLIVHFFTGIFEHYEEI
;
A
#
# COMPACT_ATOMS: atom_id res chain seq x y z
N PRO A 1 8.57 -5.72 2.01
CA PRO A 1 8.07 -7.11 2.03
C PRO A 1 9.09 -8.09 1.49
N SER A 2 9.70 -7.81 0.32
CA SER A 2 10.68 -8.70 -0.33
C SER A 2 11.87 -9.09 0.57
N ALA A 3 12.45 -8.15 1.31
CA ALA A 3 13.55 -8.44 2.22
C ALA A 3 13.14 -9.41 3.35
N ILE A 4 11.95 -9.23 3.93
CA ILE A 4 11.43 -10.12 4.98
C ILE A 4 11.14 -11.51 4.41
N TYR A 5 10.60 -11.57 3.19
CA TYR A 5 10.38 -12.83 2.49
C TYR A 5 11.69 -13.60 2.23
N GLN A 6 12.78 -12.90 1.89
CA GLN A 6 14.10 -13.53 1.73
C GLN A 6 14.65 -14.06 3.05
N ILE A 7 14.49 -13.31 4.16
CA ILE A 7 14.89 -13.76 5.50
C ILE A 7 14.11 -15.02 5.88
N GLU A 8 12.80 -15.04 5.61
CA GLU A 8 11.94 -16.19 5.87
C GLU A 8 12.41 -17.41 5.05
N LYS A 9 12.60 -17.25 3.73
CA LYS A 9 13.09 -18.32 2.87
C LYS A 9 14.41 -18.87 3.40
N PHE A 10 15.35 -18.00 3.75
CA PHE A 10 16.64 -18.41 4.34
C PHE A 10 16.45 -19.18 5.66
N ALA A 11 15.60 -18.72 6.56
CA ALA A 11 15.33 -19.39 7.83
C ALA A 11 14.76 -20.80 7.61
N LYS A 12 13.82 -20.92 6.70
CA LYS A 12 13.20 -22.20 6.33
C LYS A 12 14.21 -23.16 5.71
N ASP A 13 15.00 -22.71 4.73
CA ASP A 13 15.98 -23.53 4.02
C ASP A 13 17.11 -24.02 4.95
N ASN A 14 17.39 -23.28 6.02
CA ASN A 14 18.44 -23.63 7.01
C ASN A 14 17.90 -24.21 8.31
N ASN A 15 16.60 -24.53 8.39
CA ASN A 15 15.93 -25.05 9.60
C ASN A 15 16.18 -24.17 10.84
N ILE A 16 16.14 -22.85 10.67
CA ILE A 16 16.29 -21.90 11.77
C ILE A 16 14.93 -21.71 12.42
N ASP A 17 14.76 -22.31 13.58
CA ASP A 17 13.55 -22.20 14.40
C ASP A 17 13.69 -21.14 15.50
N GLY A 18 12.56 -20.70 16.04
CA GLY A 18 12.51 -19.89 17.25
C GLY A 18 12.65 -18.38 17.04
N ILE A 19 12.61 -17.89 15.81
CA ILE A 19 12.47 -16.45 15.56
C ILE A 19 11.07 -16.02 16.00
N LYS A 20 11.00 -15.21 17.07
CA LYS A 20 9.75 -14.70 17.61
C LYS A 20 9.65 -13.21 17.36
N VAL A 21 8.60 -12.81 16.66
CA VAL A 21 8.21 -11.41 16.47
C VAL A 21 6.75 -11.23 16.84
N ASN A 22 6.39 -10.08 17.40
CA ASN A 22 5.01 -9.81 17.80
C ASN A 22 4.11 -9.44 16.61
N SER A 23 4.69 -8.76 15.63
CA SER A 23 4.03 -8.38 14.38
C SER A 23 5.08 -8.05 13.33
N VAL A 24 4.70 -8.09 12.07
CA VAL A 24 5.50 -7.63 10.94
C VAL A 24 4.78 -6.44 10.31
N VAL A 25 5.49 -5.33 10.14
CA VAL A 25 4.97 -4.13 9.44
C VAL A 25 5.79 -3.92 8.18
N CYS A 26 5.11 -3.87 7.04
CA CYS A 26 5.72 -3.64 5.74
C CYS A 26 5.47 -2.21 5.26
N LEU A 27 6.48 -1.60 4.66
CA LEU A 27 6.42 -0.26 4.08
C LEU A 27 7.20 -0.23 2.76
N GLY A 28 6.72 0.55 1.82
CA GLY A 28 7.47 0.98 0.62
C GLY A 28 7.26 0.15 -0.61
N ASP A 29 6.89 -1.12 -0.49
CA ASP A 29 6.62 -2.01 -1.63
C ASP A 29 5.31 -2.77 -1.42
N LYS A 30 4.74 -3.29 -2.50
CA LYS A 30 3.48 -4.03 -2.45
C LYS A 30 3.65 -5.35 -1.70
N VAL A 31 2.73 -5.62 -0.78
CA VAL A 31 2.59 -6.93 -0.15
C VAL A 31 1.77 -7.83 -1.06
N PHE A 32 2.42 -8.81 -1.69
CA PHE A 32 1.72 -9.85 -2.46
C PHE A 32 1.15 -10.92 -1.53
N ASP A 33 0.08 -11.58 -1.96
CA ASP A 33 -0.59 -12.60 -1.14
C ASP A 33 0.32 -13.75 -0.73
N HIS A 34 1.24 -14.17 -1.61
CA HIS A 34 2.18 -15.22 -1.29
C HIS A 34 3.23 -14.76 -0.27
N TYR A 35 3.72 -13.51 -0.31
CA TYR A 35 4.60 -12.96 0.72
C TYR A 35 3.90 -12.98 2.08
N ARG A 36 2.65 -12.46 2.14
CA ARG A 36 1.87 -12.45 3.37
C ARG A 36 1.75 -13.84 3.97
N LYS A 37 1.25 -14.81 3.18
CA LYS A 37 1.04 -16.19 3.63
C LYS A 37 2.32 -16.83 4.18
N THR A 38 3.42 -16.62 3.48
CA THR A 38 4.71 -17.22 3.84
C THR A 38 5.26 -16.59 5.11
N ILE A 39 5.31 -15.26 5.19
CA ILE A 39 5.81 -14.51 6.34
C ILE A 39 4.97 -14.83 7.60
N GLU A 40 3.65 -14.79 7.49
CA GLU A 40 2.76 -15.08 8.62
C GLU A 40 2.89 -16.53 9.10
N SER A 41 3.07 -17.47 8.17
CA SER A 41 3.27 -18.89 8.51
C SER A 41 4.56 -19.16 9.27
N VAL A 42 5.68 -18.56 8.83
CA VAL A 42 7.00 -18.84 9.42
C VAL A 42 7.19 -18.12 10.74
N PHE A 43 6.80 -16.86 10.82
CA PHE A 43 6.95 -16.09 12.06
C PHE A 43 5.77 -16.28 13.03
N ASN A 44 4.72 -17.03 12.64
CA ASN A 44 3.48 -17.22 13.40
C ASN A 44 2.94 -15.89 13.96
N THR A 45 2.82 -14.89 13.09
CA THR A 45 2.43 -13.53 13.45
C THR A 45 1.61 -12.90 12.32
N THR A 46 0.96 -11.78 12.60
CA THR A 46 0.22 -11.02 11.60
C THR A 46 1.15 -10.03 10.90
N LEU A 47 1.01 -9.92 9.57
CA LEU A 47 1.66 -8.91 8.75
C LEU A 47 0.68 -7.77 8.50
N TYR A 48 1.12 -6.54 8.72
CA TYR A 48 0.40 -5.31 8.43
C TYR A 48 1.08 -4.56 7.29
N ASP A 49 0.29 -4.19 6.29
CA ASP A 49 0.76 -3.35 5.20
C ASP A 49 0.58 -1.87 5.55
N THR A 50 1.53 -1.04 5.13
CA THR A 50 1.45 0.40 5.32
C THR A 50 1.82 1.13 4.04
N TYR A 51 1.13 2.23 3.79
CA TYR A 51 1.38 3.12 2.67
C TYR A 51 1.85 4.47 3.18
N GLY A 52 3.02 4.87 2.75
CA GLY A 52 3.63 6.16 3.10
C GLY A 52 4.41 6.73 1.94
N ALA A 53 4.86 7.96 2.11
CA ALA A 53 5.64 8.69 1.12
C ALA A 53 6.98 9.13 1.70
N CYS A 54 8.01 9.22 0.83
CA CYS A 54 9.35 9.68 1.20
C CYS A 54 9.36 11.12 1.72
N GLU A 55 8.29 11.86 1.47
CA GLU A 55 8.01 13.18 2.01
C GLU A 55 7.77 13.19 3.53
N GLY A 56 7.89 12.03 4.18
CA GLY A 56 7.86 11.88 5.62
C GLY A 56 6.45 11.71 6.21
N THR A 57 5.50 11.21 5.44
CA THR A 57 4.15 10.96 5.93
C THR A 57 3.72 9.50 5.78
N MET A 58 3.09 8.97 6.83
CA MET A 58 2.29 7.75 6.77
C MET A 58 0.90 8.12 6.26
N ILE A 59 0.53 7.61 5.09
CA ILE A 59 -0.73 7.96 4.43
C ILE A 59 -1.84 7.01 4.84
N ALA A 60 -1.57 5.70 4.85
CA ALA A 60 -2.52 4.70 5.30
C ALA A 60 -1.83 3.54 6.00
N ALA A 61 -2.56 2.86 6.88
CA ALA A 61 -2.10 1.69 7.60
C ALA A 61 -3.21 0.63 7.68
N GLU A 62 -2.83 -0.60 7.53
CA GLU A 62 -3.72 -1.76 7.64
C GLU A 62 -4.12 -2.00 9.10
N CYS A 63 -5.37 -2.38 9.32
CA CYS A 63 -5.89 -2.80 10.61
C CYS A 63 -5.98 -4.33 10.72
N ASP A 64 -6.44 -4.84 11.88
CA ASP A 64 -6.58 -6.28 12.13
C ASP A 64 -7.58 -6.99 11.19
N GLU A 65 -8.44 -6.24 10.50
CA GLU A 65 -9.35 -6.75 9.47
C GLU A 65 -8.75 -6.65 8.06
N HIS A 66 -7.46 -6.38 7.94
CA HIS A 66 -6.74 -6.16 6.68
C HIS A 66 -7.33 -5.05 5.79
N VAL A 67 -7.86 -4.01 6.43
CA VAL A 67 -8.41 -2.82 5.78
C VAL A 67 -7.44 -1.65 5.97
N ASN A 68 -7.07 -1.00 4.88
CA ASN A 68 -6.19 0.18 4.90
C ASN A 68 -6.97 1.43 5.29
N HIS A 69 -6.67 1.98 6.45
CA HIS A 69 -7.24 3.23 6.94
C HIS A 69 -6.32 4.42 6.67
N ILE A 70 -6.87 5.48 6.11
CA ILE A 70 -6.15 6.74 5.90
C ILE A 70 -5.90 7.39 7.26
N MET A 71 -4.67 7.82 7.49
CA MET A 71 -4.22 8.47 8.73
C MET A 71 -4.67 9.94 8.77
N SER A 72 -5.98 10.17 8.68
CA SER A 72 -6.58 11.50 8.54
C SER A 72 -6.27 12.51 9.67
N PRO A 73 -5.84 12.12 10.89
CA PRO A 73 -5.30 13.08 11.85
C PRO A 73 -3.97 13.73 11.42
N HIS A 74 -3.22 13.10 10.51
CA HIS A 74 -1.87 13.50 10.08
C HIS A 74 -1.80 13.95 8.63
N VAL A 75 -2.74 13.48 7.80
CA VAL A 75 -2.74 13.75 6.35
C VAL A 75 -4.16 13.85 5.80
N ILE A 76 -4.40 14.85 4.96
CA ILE A 76 -5.59 14.88 4.11
C ILE A 76 -5.22 14.25 2.77
N VAL A 77 -6.02 13.32 2.31
CA VAL A 77 -5.87 12.68 0.99
C VAL A 77 -7.05 13.05 0.12
N GLU A 78 -6.78 13.72 -0.98
CA GLU A 78 -7.73 14.03 -2.04
C GLU A 78 -7.47 13.15 -3.25
N VAL A 79 -8.51 12.72 -3.95
CA VAL A 79 -8.39 11.96 -5.19
C VAL A 79 -8.89 12.82 -6.33
N LEU A 80 -7.99 13.23 -7.22
CA LEU A 80 -8.27 14.19 -8.28
C LEU A 80 -8.08 13.55 -9.66
N ASP A 81 -8.82 14.05 -10.65
CA ASP A 81 -8.61 13.74 -12.07
C ASP A 81 -7.43 14.52 -12.66
N ASP A 82 -7.18 14.35 -13.97
CA ASP A 82 -6.12 15.04 -14.69
C ASP A 82 -6.32 16.56 -14.77
N GLU A 83 -7.56 17.04 -14.64
CA GLU A 83 -7.92 18.45 -14.59
C GLU A 83 -7.84 19.04 -13.19
N GLY A 84 -7.49 18.23 -12.18
CA GLY A 84 -7.38 18.64 -10.79
C GLY A 84 -8.73 18.82 -10.07
N LYS A 85 -9.79 18.21 -10.58
CA LYS A 85 -11.10 18.16 -9.95
C LYS A 85 -11.22 16.89 -9.11
N GLU A 86 -11.93 16.98 -8.00
CA GLU A 86 -12.22 15.84 -7.15
C GLU A 86 -13.08 14.81 -7.89
N VAL A 87 -12.64 13.55 -7.91
CA VAL A 87 -13.43 12.43 -8.40
C VAL A 87 -14.40 11.96 -7.32
N LYS A 88 -15.45 11.26 -7.73
CA LYS A 88 -16.39 10.69 -6.77
C LYS A 88 -15.71 9.59 -5.96
N ALA A 89 -16.11 9.43 -4.70
CA ALA A 89 -15.69 8.31 -3.89
C ALA A 89 -15.98 6.98 -4.62
N GLY A 90 -15.04 6.06 -4.58
CA GLY A 90 -15.07 4.81 -5.35
C GLY A 90 -14.48 4.87 -6.76
N GLU A 91 -14.20 6.05 -7.29
CA GLU A 91 -13.57 6.24 -8.60
C GLU A 91 -12.04 6.35 -8.47
N LEU A 92 -11.35 6.02 -9.57
CA LEU A 92 -9.90 6.09 -9.69
C LEU A 92 -9.45 7.53 -9.95
N GLY A 93 -8.38 7.96 -9.29
CA GLY A 93 -7.73 9.23 -9.57
C GLY A 93 -6.34 9.33 -8.95
N HIS A 94 -5.73 10.49 -9.12
CA HIS A 94 -4.41 10.81 -8.58
C HIS A 94 -4.52 11.21 -7.11
N PHE A 95 -3.67 10.64 -6.27
CA PHE A 95 -3.57 11.02 -4.88
C PHE A 95 -2.84 12.35 -4.73
N HIS A 96 -3.51 13.30 -4.08
CA HIS A 96 -2.95 14.56 -3.63
C HIS A 96 -3.01 14.58 -2.11
N ILE A 97 -1.91 14.94 -1.48
CA ILE A 97 -1.81 14.95 -0.02
C ILE A 97 -1.59 16.37 0.52
N THR A 98 -2.20 16.64 1.65
CA THR A 98 -1.85 17.78 2.51
C THR A 98 -1.34 17.23 3.84
N HIS A 99 -0.06 17.48 4.12
CA HIS A 99 0.58 17.01 5.35
C HIS A 99 0.30 17.96 6.50
N LEU A 100 -0.30 17.47 7.59
CA LEU A 100 -0.77 18.31 8.69
C LEU A 100 0.28 18.55 9.78
N ASP A 101 1.33 17.75 9.84
CA ASP A 101 2.35 17.78 10.91
C ASP A 101 3.68 18.41 10.49
N ASN A 102 3.92 18.61 9.20
CA ASN A 102 5.19 19.15 8.70
C ASN A 102 5.09 20.64 8.42
N PHE A 103 5.38 21.46 9.43
CA PHE A 103 5.34 22.91 9.34
C PHE A 103 6.62 23.53 8.74
N LEU A 104 7.73 22.78 8.67
CA LEU A 104 8.98 23.27 8.08
C LEU A 104 8.97 23.21 6.55
N MET A 105 8.31 22.19 6.00
CA MET A 105 8.08 22.04 4.56
C MET A 105 6.63 21.61 4.36
N PRO A 106 5.68 22.55 4.44
CA PRO A 106 4.27 22.24 4.32
C PRO A 106 3.94 21.83 2.90
N LEU A 107 3.52 20.59 2.72
CA LEU A 107 2.98 20.07 1.45
C LEU A 107 1.47 20.26 1.48
N ILE A 108 0.96 21.09 0.59
CA ILE A 108 -0.47 21.38 0.45
C ILE A 108 -0.92 20.97 -0.94
N ARG A 109 -1.88 20.02 -1.03
CA ARG A 109 -2.38 19.45 -2.28
C ARG A 109 -1.25 18.96 -3.21
N TYR A 110 -0.25 18.35 -2.61
CA TYR A 110 0.90 17.84 -3.34
C TYR A 110 0.55 16.53 -4.07
N LYS A 111 0.71 16.53 -5.40
CA LYS A 111 0.54 15.34 -6.23
C LYS A 111 1.72 14.39 -5.98
N ILE A 112 1.48 13.28 -5.30
CA ILE A 112 2.55 12.32 -4.94
C ILE A 112 2.93 11.37 -6.08
N GLY A 113 2.17 11.37 -7.17
CA GLY A 113 2.40 10.53 -8.35
C GLY A 113 1.83 9.12 -8.23
N ASP A 114 0.97 8.86 -7.26
CA ASP A 114 0.28 7.57 -7.10
C ASP A 114 -1.18 7.68 -7.51
N LEU A 115 -1.70 6.58 -8.07
CA LEU A 115 -3.10 6.39 -8.43
C LEU A 115 -3.77 5.47 -7.42
N GLY A 116 -4.99 5.80 -7.05
CA GLY A 116 -5.74 4.97 -6.11
C GLY A 116 -7.23 5.32 -6.01
N ILE A 117 -7.89 4.62 -5.13
CA ILE A 117 -9.33 4.72 -4.89
C ILE A 117 -9.57 4.84 -3.39
N ILE A 118 -10.30 5.88 -2.96
CA ILE A 118 -10.86 5.96 -1.61
C ILE A 118 -12.24 5.33 -1.63
N SER A 119 -12.59 4.61 -0.58
CA SER A 119 -13.90 3.94 -0.48
C SER A 119 -15.03 4.95 -0.43
N ASP A 120 -16.11 4.62 -1.10
CA ASP A 120 -17.43 5.24 -0.98
C ASP A 120 -18.25 4.67 0.20
N ASP A 121 -17.81 3.55 0.75
CA ASP A 121 -18.43 2.92 1.91
C ASP A 121 -18.04 3.68 3.20
N GLN A 122 -19.03 4.29 3.82
CA GLN A 122 -18.88 5.00 5.09
C GLN A 122 -19.24 4.14 6.31
N SER A 123 -19.46 2.85 6.13
CA SER A 123 -19.70 1.95 7.24
C SER A 123 -18.44 1.86 8.12
N LEU A 124 -18.67 1.69 9.42
CA LEU A 124 -17.58 1.47 10.36
C LEU A 124 -16.89 0.14 10.03
N CYS A 125 -15.58 0.17 9.90
CA CYS A 125 -14.80 -1.05 9.83
C CYS A 125 -15.03 -1.90 11.08
N LYS A 126 -15.03 -3.22 10.94
CA LYS A 126 -15.16 -4.15 12.08
C LYS A 126 -14.10 -3.94 13.16
N CYS A 127 -12.96 -3.37 12.82
CA CYS A 127 -11.93 -2.98 13.78
C CYS A 127 -12.36 -1.82 14.71
N GLY A 128 -13.52 -1.20 14.49
CA GLY A 128 -14.06 -0.09 15.27
C GLY A 128 -13.50 1.30 14.92
N ARG A 129 -12.56 1.41 13.97
CA ARG A 129 -12.01 2.70 13.54
C ARG A 129 -12.97 3.38 12.57
N SER A 130 -13.18 4.69 12.75
CA SER A 130 -13.97 5.56 11.87
C SER A 130 -13.12 6.33 10.84
N LEU A 131 -11.84 5.94 10.68
CA LEU A 131 -10.95 6.57 9.71
C LEU A 131 -11.37 6.21 8.28
N PRO A 132 -11.22 7.11 7.30
CA PRO A 132 -11.51 6.82 5.91
C PRO A 132 -10.73 5.61 5.41
N ILE A 133 -11.32 4.87 4.48
CA ILE A 133 -10.73 3.62 3.95
C ILE A 133 -10.12 3.90 2.58
N MET A 134 -8.84 3.58 2.43
CA MET A 134 -8.20 3.46 1.13
C MET A 134 -8.58 2.10 0.53
N LYS A 135 -9.49 2.11 -0.45
CA LYS A 135 -10.01 0.89 -1.08
C LYS A 135 -8.95 0.19 -1.91
N LYS A 136 -8.11 0.98 -2.62
CA LYS A 136 -7.08 0.42 -3.50
C LYS A 136 -5.98 1.43 -3.76
N LEU A 137 -4.74 0.99 -3.65
CA LEU A 137 -3.57 1.64 -4.23
C LEU A 137 -3.23 0.91 -5.53
N ILE A 138 -3.13 1.66 -6.64
CA ILE A 138 -2.81 1.09 -7.94
C ILE A 138 -1.29 1.07 -8.14
N GLY A 139 -0.60 2.17 -7.83
CA GLY A 139 0.83 2.38 -7.99
C GLY A 139 1.12 3.72 -8.67
N ARG A 140 2.37 3.90 -9.11
CA ARG A 140 2.83 5.12 -9.75
C ARG A 140 2.13 5.37 -11.08
N ASP A 141 1.73 6.62 -11.32
CA ASP A 141 1.14 7.05 -12.59
C ASP A 141 2.15 7.00 -13.76
N THR A 142 3.45 7.12 -13.47
CA THR A 142 4.55 6.99 -14.44
C THR A 142 4.85 5.55 -14.86
N ASP A 143 4.42 4.57 -14.08
CA ASP A 143 4.79 3.16 -14.24
C ASP A 143 3.64 2.34 -14.89
N ILE A 144 2.77 3.01 -15.62
CA ILE A 144 1.65 2.41 -16.34
C ILE A 144 2.00 2.23 -17.81
N VAL A 145 1.93 0.99 -18.28
CA VAL A 145 2.02 0.64 -19.71
C VAL A 145 0.61 0.37 -20.22
N TYR A 146 0.23 0.97 -21.32
CA TYR A 146 -1.07 0.72 -21.93
C TYR A 146 -0.96 -0.35 -23.02
N THR A 147 -1.87 -1.32 -22.99
CA THR A 147 -2.02 -2.28 -24.09
C THR A 147 -2.53 -1.58 -25.35
N GLY A 148 -2.42 -2.22 -26.52
CA GLY A 148 -2.98 -1.71 -27.77
C GLY A 148 -4.50 -1.49 -27.74
N SER A 149 -5.21 -2.10 -26.78
CA SER A 149 -6.64 -1.87 -26.52
C SER A 149 -6.92 -0.78 -25.47
N GLY A 150 -5.88 -0.06 -25.00
CA GLY A 150 -6.01 1.00 -23.99
C GLY A 150 -6.14 0.51 -22.54
N LYS A 151 -5.94 -0.80 -22.27
CA LYS A 151 -5.99 -1.33 -20.89
C LYS A 151 -4.70 -0.99 -20.16
N PRO A 152 -4.75 -0.34 -18.97
CA PRO A 152 -3.56 -0.05 -18.19
C PRO A 152 -2.96 -1.32 -17.57
N LEU A 153 -1.66 -1.49 -17.70
CA LEU A 153 -0.85 -2.50 -17.03
C LEU A 153 0.13 -1.78 -16.10
N ILE A 154 0.04 -2.03 -14.83
CA ILE A 154 0.93 -1.47 -13.81
C ILE A 154 2.21 -2.29 -13.70
N VAL A 155 3.31 -1.70 -13.20
CA VAL A 155 4.61 -2.38 -13.03
C VAL A 155 4.49 -3.66 -12.21
N HIS A 156 3.64 -3.67 -11.19
CA HIS A 156 3.38 -4.86 -10.37
C HIS A 156 2.76 -6.04 -11.13
N PHE A 157 2.15 -5.81 -12.29
CA PHE A 157 1.71 -6.89 -13.17
C PHE A 157 2.92 -7.67 -13.71
N PHE A 158 3.95 -6.94 -14.13
CA PHE A 158 5.18 -7.54 -14.65
C PHE A 158 5.99 -8.19 -13.53
N THR A 159 6.15 -7.53 -12.39
CA THR A 159 6.81 -8.10 -11.21
C THR A 159 6.17 -9.43 -10.81
N GLY A 160 4.83 -9.48 -10.71
CA GLY A 160 4.12 -10.70 -10.36
C GLY A 160 4.25 -11.84 -11.38
N ILE A 161 4.52 -11.52 -12.67
CA ILE A 161 4.83 -12.53 -13.67
C ILE A 161 6.26 -13.05 -13.48
N PHE A 162 7.24 -12.13 -13.37
CA PHE A 162 8.67 -12.50 -13.33
C PHE A 162 9.08 -13.19 -12.04
N GLU A 163 8.40 -12.94 -10.92
CA GLU A 163 8.68 -13.64 -9.65
C GLU A 163 8.47 -15.17 -9.70
N HIS A 164 7.74 -15.66 -10.72
CA HIS A 164 7.53 -17.10 -10.90
C HIS A 164 8.59 -17.78 -11.78
N TYR A 165 9.53 -17.02 -12.32
CA TYR A 165 10.61 -17.54 -13.15
C TYR A 165 11.93 -17.43 -12.41
N GLU A 166 12.49 -18.58 -12.00
CA GLU A 166 13.78 -18.64 -11.28
C GLU A 166 14.99 -18.24 -12.15
N GLU A 167 14.79 -18.11 -13.47
CA GLU A 167 15.84 -17.86 -14.47
C GLU A 167 15.97 -16.39 -14.88
N ILE A 168 15.15 -15.50 -14.30
CA ILE A 168 15.18 -14.05 -14.52
C ILE A 168 15.51 -13.39 -13.18
#